data_d48cd596064883a5099f25ebccf4dfd0
#
_entry.id   d48cd596064883a5099f25ebccf4dfd0
#
_cell.length_a   1.000
_cell.length_b   1.000
_cell.length_c   1.000
_cell.angle_alpha   90.00
_cell.angle_beta   90.00
_cell.angle_gamma   90.00
#
_symmetry.space_group_name_H-M   'P 1'
#
loop_
_entity.id
_entity.type
_entity.pdbx_description
1 polymer ?
#
loop_
_entity_poly.entity_id
_entity_poly.type
_entity_poly.pdbx_seq_one_letter_code
_entity_poly.pdbx_strand_id
1 'polypeptide(L)'
;PDILIPTFLDVPGQHGHHRAVTESTISAFTEASDPNLYSDLNLKPWQANALYLPAWGGGGGAYDDEVGPPSATHFIDVSGFDPVFGGSYSQIAEWSRSYHASQGMGKVIDEMGGQVPLHQLKTVSGQKVDKKLVDGVPTCLSELREFCCSEESRSASELANKAAVKALESFPNQSAVITHLCELKAHLETIESHIDKDHVHRVTLKKSQCSRAIAEAVQLLIRLDIEPSTPVIGNPFIANLSWY
;
A
#
# COMPACT_ATOMS: atom_id res chain seq x y z
N PRO A 1 1.27 -2.62 8.85
CA PRO A 1 0.04 -2.64 8.06
C PRO A 1 -1.18 -2.57 8.98
N ASP A 2 -2.26 -1.94 8.49
CA ASP A 2 -3.52 -1.87 9.23
C ASP A 2 -4.46 -3.01 8.86
N ILE A 3 -4.35 -3.50 7.63
CA ILE A 3 -5.13 -4.62 7.11
C ILE A 3 -4.19 -5.65 6.51
N LEU A 4 -4.47 -6.92 6.76
CA LEU A 4 -3.75 -8.05 6.20
C LEU A 4 -4.66 -8.80 5.24
N ILE A 5 -4.15 -9.08 4.04
CA ILE A 5 -4.87 -9.84 2.99
C ILE A 5 -3.85 -10.73 2.30
N PRO A 6 -3.71 -12.02 2.67
CA PRO A 6 -2.92 -12.96 1.88
C PRO A 6 -3.60 -13.17 0.52
N THR A 7 -2.80 -13.39 -0.51
CA THR A 7 -3.31 -13.55 -1.89
C THR A 7 -4.01 -14.89 -2.10
N PHE A 8 -3.65 -15.91 -1.34
CA PHE A 8 -4.10 -17.29 -1.53
C PHE A 8 -4.71 -17.86 -0.26
N LEU A 9 -5.40 -19.00 -0.39
CA LEU A 9 -5.90 -19.79 0.72
C LEU A 9 -4.89 -20.90 1.08
N ASP A 10 -4.87 -21.34 2.34
CA ASP A 10 -4.18 -22.54 2.75
C ASP A 10 -5.11 -23.76 2.54
N VAL A 11 -5.15 -24.27 1.31
CA VAL A 11 -5.99 -25.40 0.91
C VAL A 11 -5.18 -26.43 0.13
N PRO A 12 -5.60 -27.71 0.13
CA PRO A 12 -5.01 -28.75 -0.72
C PRO A 12 -4.95 -28.29 -2.19
N GLY A 13 -3.92 -28.72 -2.91
CA GLY A 13 -3.70 -28.31 -4.31
C GLY A 13 -2.99 -26.97 -4.50
N GLN A 14 -2.96 -26.10 -3.49
CA GLN A 14 -2.21 -24.85 -3.55
C GLN A 14 -0.70 -25.09 -3.34
N HIS A 15 0.14 -24.27 -4.00
CA HIS A 15 1.59 -24.32 -3.84
C HIS A 15 2.03 -24.11 -2.39
N GLY A 16 3.03 -24.87 -1.93
CA GLY A 16 3.48 -24.85 -0.54
C GLY A 16 3.89 -23.47 -0.02
N HIS A 17 4.57 -22.65 -0.84
CA HIS A 17 4.92 -21.28 -0.46
C HIS A 17 3.70 -20.37 -0.26
N HIS A 18 2.67 -20.50 -1.08
CA HIS A 18 1.43 -19.74 -0.95
C HIS A 18 0.69 -20.10 0.34
N ARG A 19 0.62 -21.41 0.65
CA ARG A 19 0.03 -21.91 1.88
C ARG A 19 0.79 -21.39 3.11
N ALA A 20 2.11 -21.52 3.12
CA ALA A 20 2.97 -21.02 4.19
C ALA A 20 2.83 -19.51 4.45
N VAL A 21 2.73 -18.69 3.38
CA VAL A 21 2.51 -17.24 3.53
C VAL A 21 1.15 -16.96 4.14
N THR A 22 0.10 -17.69 3.78
CA THR A 22 -1.23 -17.52 4.36
C THR A 22 -1.23 -17.88 5.84
N GLU A 23 -0.65 -19.02 6.23
CA GLU A 23 -0.52 -19.42 7.62
C GLU A 23 0.29 -18.39 8.45
N SER A 24 1.43 -17.97 7.91
CA SER A 24 2.27 -16.93 8.55
C SER A 24 1.52 -15.60 8.72
N THR A 25 0.69 -15.21 7.74
CA THR A 25 -0.11 -13.99 7.83
C THR A 25 -1.18 -14.09 8.92
N ILE A 26 -1.81 -15.26 9.08
CA ILE A 26 -2.78 -15.51 10.14
C ILE A 26 -2.13 -15.47 11.53
N SER A 27 -0.95 -16.05 11.68
CA SER A 27 -0.16 -15.99 12.92
C SER A 27 0.29 -14.57 13.23
N ALA A 28 0.81 -13.85 12.24
CA ALA A 28 1.28 -12.46 12.38
C ALA A 28 0.19 -11.51 12.86
N PHE A 29 -1.09 -11.72 12.51
CA PHE A 29 -2.19 -10.89 13.01
C PHE A 29 -2.25 -10.86 14.54
N THR A 30 -1.92 -11.96 15.20
CA THR A 30 -1.94 -12.07 16.68
C THR A 30 -0.58 -11.81 17.28
N GLU A 31 0.47 -12.41 16.70
CA GLU A 31 1.82 -12.39 17.28
C GLU A 31 2.50 -11.03 17.19
N ALA A 32 2.25 -10.25 16.12
CA ALA A 32 2.83 -8.90 15.99
C ALA A 32 2.35 -7.92 17.07
N SER A 33 1.24 -8.19 17.74
CA SER A 33 0.72 -7.37 18.84
C SER A 33 1.22 -7.82 20.23
N ASP A 34 1.85 -8.99 20.33
CA ASP A 34 2.36 -9.49 21.60
C ASP A 34 3.72 -8.85 21.94
N PRO A 35 3.83 -8.06 23.02
CA PRO A 35 5.08 -7.40 23.39
C PRO A 35 6.18 -8.38 23.87
N ASN A 36 5.85 -9.63 24.15
CA ASN A 36 6.81 -10.64 24.59
C ASN A 36 7.45 -11.40 23.42
N LEU A 37 6.85 -11.31 22.22
CA LEU A 37 7.39 -11.93 21.01
C LEU A 37 8.29 -10.94 20.26
N TYR A 38 9.33 -11.47 19.61
CA TYR A 38 10.22 -10.71 18.73
C TYR A 38 10.89 -9.48 19.38
N SER A 39 11.12 -9.53 20.70
CA SER A 39 11.74 -8.42 21.47
C SER A 39 13.19 -8.12 21.01
N ASP A 40 13.86 -9.07 20.39
CA ASP A 40 15.20 -8.94 19.77
C ASP A 40 15.22 -8.03 18.53
N LEU A 41 14.08 -7.83 17.88
CA LEU A 41 13.97 -6.96 16.72
C LEU A 41 13.93 -5.47 17.08
N ASN A 42 13.81 -5.12 18.37
CA ASN A 42 13.70 -3.74 18.84
C ASN A 42 12.61 -2.93 18.12
N LEU A 43 11.52 -3.58 17.76
CA LEU A 43 10.32 -3.00 17.16
C LEU A 43 9.20 -2.92 18.21
N LYS A 44 8.36 -1.88 18.09
CA LYS A 44 7.14 -1.81 18.88
C LYS A 44 6.11 -2.83 18.39
N PRO A 45 5.36 -3.47 19.30
CA PRO A 45 4.21 -4.29 18.93
C PRO A 45 3.22 -3.48 18.09
N TRP A 46 2.59 -4.16 17.13
CA TRP A 46 1.60 -3.53 16.26
C TRP A 46 0.41 -4.47 16.02
N GLN A 47 -0.80 -3.99 16.28
CA GLN A 47 -2.02 -4.73 15.99
C GLN A 47 -2.65 -4.24 14.69
N ALA A 48 -2.73 -5.11 13.69
CA ALA A 48 -3.54 -4.84 12.50
C ALA A 48 -5.03 -4.82 12.87
N ASN A 49 -5.82 -3.99 12.20
CA ASN A 49 -7.26 -3.83 12.48
C ASN A 49 -8.07 -5.05 12.04
N ALA A 50 -7.76 -5.59 10.87
CA ALA A 50 -8.48 -6.71 10.30
C ALA A 50 -7.59 -7.62 9.45
N LEU A 51 -8.00 -8.89 9.37
CA LEU A 51 -7.42 -9.91 8.50
C LEU A 51 -8.53 -10.48 7.63
N TYR A 52 -8.34 -10.44 6.33
CA TYR A 52 -9.24 -10.99 5.33
C TYR A 52 -8.58 -12.12 4.57
N LEU A 53 -9.38 -13.07 4.14
CA LEU A 53 -8.99 -14.12 3.20
C LEU A 53 -9.67 -13.89 1.85
N PRO A 54 -9.05 -14.36 0.75
CA PRO A 54 -9.73 -14.47 -0.53
C PRO A 54 -11.02 -15.32 -0.40
N ALA A 55 -12.12 -14.84 -0.95
CA ALA A 55 -13.40 -15.56 -0.98
C ALA A 55 -13.77 -15.99 -2.40
N TRP A 56 -12.76 -16.28 -3.23
CA TRP A 56 -12.92 -16.84 -4.56
C TRP A 56 -12.15 -18.15 -4.69
N GLY A 57 -12.62 -19.05 -5.51
CA GLY A 57 -11.97 -20.34 -5.78
C GLY A 57 -10.76 -20.17 -6.70
N GLY A 58 -9.71 -19.57 -6.21
CA GLY A 58 -8.36 -19.48 -6.74
C GLY A 58 -8.11 -19.68 -8.23
N GLY A 59 -8.82 -19.02 -9.09
CA GLY A 59 -8.45 -18.82 -10.50
C GLY A 59 -8.12 -20.08 -11.32
N GLY A 60 -9.11 -20.69 -11.90
CA GLY A 60 -8.90 -21.50 -13.10
C GLY A 60 -8.32 -22.88 -12.91
N GLY A 61 -8.95 -23.75 -12.14
CA GLY A 61 -8.66 -25.19 -12.14
C GLY A 61 -7.30 -25.62 -11.57
N ALA A 62 -6.62 -24.68 -10.89
CA ALA A 62 -5.33 -24.95 -10.26
C ALA A 62 -5.44 -25.40 -8.81
N TYR A 63 -6.66 -25.40 -8.25
CA TYR A 63 -6.93 -25.82 -6.89
C TYR A 63 -7.70 -27.13 -6.87
N ASP A 64 -7.48 -27.88 -5.82
CA ASP A 64 -8.32 -28.99 -5.49
C ASP A 64 -9.70 -28.46 -5.07
N ASP A 65 -10.72 -28.74 -5.86
CA ASP A 65 -12.09 -28.26 -5.64
C ASP A 65 -12.78 -28.92 -4.43
N GLU A 66 -12.08 -29.82 -3.70
CA GLU A 66 -12.60 -30.47 -2.49
C GLU A 66 -12.84 -29.45 -1.35
N VAL A 67 -12.09 -28.35 -1.30
CA VAL A 67 -12.23 -27.30 -0.30
C VAL A 67 -12.57 -25.98 -0.97
N GLY A 68 -13.85 -25.63 -0.96
CA GLY A 68 -14.33 -24.37 -1.49
C GLY A 68 -13.82 -23.14 -0.70
N PRO A 69 -13.86 -21.94 -1.31
CA PRO A 69 -13.51 -20.70 -0.61
C PRO A 69 -14.50 -20.41 0.52
N PRO A 70 -14.10 -19.64 1.55
CA PRO A 70 -15.01 -19.20 2.59
C PRO A 70 -16.07 -18.26 2.01
N SER A 71 -17.24 -18.19 2.67
CA SER A 71 -18.32 -17.27 2.26
C SER A 71 -17.85 -15.81 2.34
N ALA A 72 -18.09 -15.03 1.30
CA ALA A 72 -17.75 -13.63 1.26
C ALA A 72 -18.50 -12.83 2.34
N THR A 73 -17.78 -11.94 3.03
CA THR A 73 -18.34 -10.98 3.98
C THR A 73 -18.27 -9.54 3.44
N HIS A 74 -17.30 -9.28 2.56
CA HIS A 74 -17.05 -7.98 1.94
C HIS A 74 -16.81 -8.14 0.45
N PHE A 75 -17.05 -7.05 -0.28
CA PHE A 75 -16.78 -6.96 -1.71
C PHE A 75 -16.05 -5.67 -2.02
N ILE A 76 -14.97 -5.77 -2.80
CA ILE A 76 -14.26 -4.62 -3.34
C ILE A 76 -14.73 -4.40 -4.76
N ASP A 77 -15.26 -3.21 -5.06
CA ASP A 77 -15.59 -2.80 -6.41
C ASP A 77 -14.30 -2.49 -7.19
N VAL A 78 -14.07 -3.24 -8.25
CA VAL A 78 -12.92 -3.09 -9.16
C VAL A 78 -13.37 -2.76 -10.59
N SER A 79 -14.58 -2.27 -10.75
CA SER A 79 -15.15 -1.87 -12.05
C SER A 79 -14.63 -0.52 -12.58
N GLY A 80 -13.78 0.17 -11.82
CA GLY A 80 -13.28 1.50 -12.14
C GLY A 80 -12.35 1.54 -13.35
N PHE A 81 -12.16 2.76 -13.83
CA PHE A 81 -11.25 3.12 -14.92
C PHE A 81 -10.26 4.17 -14.43
N ASP A 82 -8.98 4.00 -14.73
CA ASP A 82 -7.94 4.97 -14.42
C ASP A 82 -7.66 5.84 -15.66
N PRO A 83 -7.98 7.14 -15.63
CA PRO A 83 -7.80 8.01 -16.78
C PRO A 83 -6.33 8.35 -17.08
N VAL A 84 -5.42 8.19 -16.12
CA VAL A 84 -3.99 8.45 -16.28
C VAL A 84 -3.34 7.29 -17.03
N PHE A 85 -3.62 6.06 -16.62
CA PHE A 85 -3.15 4.86 -17.33
C PHE A 85 -3.98 4.53 -18.57
N GLY A 86 -5.16 5.09 -18.70
CA GLY A 86 -6.04 4.85 -19.86
C GLY A 86 -6.60 3.43 -19.91
N GLY A 87 -6.81 2.78 -18.76
CA GLY A 87 -7.30 1.42 -18.67
C GLY A 87 -8.24 1.17 -17.50
N SER A 88 -9.08 0.12 -17.60
CA SER A 88 -9.82 -0.36 -16.44
C SER A 88 -8.86 -0.93 -15.39
N TYR A 89 -9.26 -0.93 -14.12
CA TYR A 89 -8.44 -1.55 -13.05
C TYR A 89 -8.11 -3.00 -13.36
N SER A 90 -9.04 -3.74 -13.95
CA SER A 90 -8.81 -5.13 -14.38
C SER A 90 -7.76 -5.22 -15.48
N GLN A 91 -7.79 -4.32 -16.47
CA GLN A 91 -6.79 -4.30 -17.55
C GLN A 91 -5.41 -3.90 -17.02
N ILE A 92 -5.34 -2.93 -16.11
CA ILE A 92 -4.08 -2.51 -15.45
C ILE A 92 -3.49 -3.68 -14.65
N ALA A 93 -4.33 -4.45 -13.94
CA ALA A 93 -3.90 -5.65 -13.26
C ALA A 93 -3.32 -6.70 -14.22
N GLU A 94 -3.93 -6.90 -15.38
CA GLU A 94 -3.40 -7.82 -16.40
C GLU A 94 -2.11 -7.30 -17.04
N TRP A 95 -1.95 -5.99 -17.23
CA TRP A 95 -0.66 -5.42 -17.66
C TRP A 95 0.43 -5.71 -16.62
N SER A 96 0.14 -5.54 -15.33
CA SER A 96 1.08 -5.92 -14.26
C SER A 96 1.41 -7.42 -14.30
N ARG A 97 0.41 -8.28 -14.50
CA ARG A 97 0.60 -9.73 -14.60
C ARG A 97 1.42 -10.15 -15.83
N SER A 98 1.43 -9.36 -16.91
CA SER A 98 2.20 -9.66 -18.11
C SER A 98 3.71 -9.73 -17.88
N TYR A 99 4.20 -9.07 -16.82
CA TYR A 99 5.61 -9.17 -16.42
C TYR A 99 6.01 -10.57 -15.91
N HIS A 100 5.04 -11.43 -15.60
CA HIS A 100 5.27 -12.86 -15.32
C HIS A 100 5.35 -13.65 -16.64
N ALA A 101 6.30 -13.29 -17.49
CA ALA A 101 6.42 -13.82 -18.86
C ALA A 101 6.53 -15.35 -18.91
N SER A 102 7.22 -15.99 -17.94
CA SER A 102 7.34 -17.45 -17.84
C SER A 102 6.02 -18.17 -17.50
N GLN A 103 5.01 -17.45 -17.03
CA GLN A 103 3.71 -17.98 -16.64
C GLN A 103 2.64 -17.79 -17.72
N GLY A 104 2.97 -17.13 -18.84
CA GLY A 104 2.02 -16.85 -19.91
C GLY A 104 0.84 -15.96 -19.46
N MET A 105 1.06 -15.07 -18.50
CA MET A 105 0.06 -14.15 -17.98
C MET A 105 -0.03 -12.87 -18.80
N GLY A 106 -1.07 -12.06 -18.56
CA GLY A 106 -1.29 -10.78 -19.22
C GLY A 106 -2.19 -10.92 -20.45
N LYS A 107 -3.49 -10.89 -20.21
CA LYS A 107 -4.51 -10.96 -21.25
C LYS A 107 -5.07 -9.57 -21.55
N VAL A 108 -5.59 -9.37 -22.75
CA VAL A 108 -6.48 -8.25 -23.01
C VAL A 108 -7.84 -8.61 -22.43
N ILE A 109 -8.41 -7.69 -21.66
CA ILE A 109 -9.73 -7.87 -21.03
C ILE A 109 -10.73 -6.97 -21.75
N ASP A 110 -11.79 -7.57 -22.27
CA ASP A 110 -12.86 -6.86 -22.97
C ASP A 110 -13.92 -6.31 -21.99
N GLU A 111 -13.99 -6.88 -20.77
CA GLU A 111 -14.99 -6.49 -19.76
C GLU A 111 -14.32 -5.75 -18.60
N MET A 112 -15.01 -4.72 -18.10
CA MET A 112 -14.63 -4.10 -16.83
C MET A 112 -14.88 -5.09 -15.70
N GLY A 113 -13.90 -5.23 -14.79
CA GLY A 113 -14.02 -6.09 -13.62
C GLY A 113 -15.23 -5.71 -12.77
N GLY A 114 -15.74 -6.67 -12.04
CA GLY A 114 -16.86 -6.49 -11.13
C GLY A 114 -16.39 -6.31 -9.69
N GLN A 115 -16.74 -7.25 -8.83
CA GLN A 115 -16.43 -7.24 -7.41
C GLN A 115 -15.45 -8.35 -7.04
N VAL A 116 -14.47 -8.03 -6.19
CA VAL A 116 -13.57 -9.01 -5.58
C VAL A 116 -14.11 -9.36 -4.19
N PRO A 117 -14.55 -10.62 -3.98
CA PRO A 117 -15.08 -11.06 -2.70
C PRO A 117 -13.96 -11.35 -1.70
N LEU A 118 -14.14 -10.91 -0.45
CA LEU A 118 -13.25 -11.18 0.67
C LEU A 118 -14.03 -11.76 1.85
N HIS A 119 -13.40 -12.63 2.62
CA HIS A 119 -13.90 -13.16 3.88
C HIS A 119 -13.12 -12.54 5.06
N GLN A 120 -13.81 -11.84 5.95
CA GLN A 120 -13.20 -11.36 7.18
C GLN A 120 -12.98 -12.52 8.15
N LEU A 121 -11.71 -12.85 8.38
CA LEU A 121 -11.33 -13.93 9.30
C LEU A 121 -11.17 -13.42 10.73
N LYS A 122 -10.56 -12.25 10.92
CA LYS A 122 -10.29 -11.64 12.24
C LYS A 122 -10.47 -10.12 12.19
N THR A 123 -10.87 -9.54 13.31
CA THR A 123 -10.95 -8.09 13.51
C THR A 123 -10.74 -7.73 14.99
N VAL A 124 -10.28 -6.51 15.24
CA VAL A 124 -10.16 -5.94 16.60
C VAL A 124 -11.35 -5.07 16.98
N SER A 125 -12.28 -4.81 16.09
CA SER A 125 -13.46 -3.95 16.34
C SER A 125 -14.41 -4.50 17.41
N GLY A 126 -14.29 -5.76 17.78
CA GLY A 126 -15.23 -6.46 18.66
C GLY A 126 -16.57 -6.82 18.00
N GLN A 127 -16.76 -6.49 16.72
CA GLN A 127 -17.92 -6.90 15.93
C GLN A 127 -17.68 -8.29 15.30
N LYS A 128 -18.76 -9.00 15.00
CA LYS A 128 -18.61 -10.29 14.30
C LYS A 128 -18.09 -10.09 12.87
N VAL A 129 -18.55 -9.03 12.21
CA VAL A 129 -18.11 -8.60 10.87
C VAL A 129 -18.12 -7.08 10.87
N ASP A 130 -17.05 -6.43 10.39
CA ASP A 130 -16.97 -4.98 10.24
C ASP A 130 -17.95 -4.51 9.16
N LYS A 131 -18.40 -3.25 9.25
CA LYS A 131 -19.35 -2.69 8.27
C LYS A 131 -18.68 -2.37 6.94
N LYS A 132 -17.39 -1.97 7.01
CA LYS A 132 -16.57 -1.64 5.86
C LYS A 132 -15.25 -2.39 5.93
N LEU A 133 -14.64 -2.64 4.79
CA LEU A 133 -13.32 -3.29 4.69
C LEU A 133 -12.24 -2.55 5.50
N VAL A 134 -12.33 -1.23 5.57
CA VAL A 134 -11.32 -0.34 6.18
C VAL A 134 -11.83 0.35 7.45
N ASP A 135 -12.78 -0.25 8.16
CA ASP A 135 -13.25 0.33 9.43
C ASP A 135 -12.09 0.55 10.41
N GLY A 136 -12.03 1.76 10.98
CA GLY A 136 -10.96 2.17 11.90
C GLY A 136 -9.59 2.43 11.26
N VAL A 137 -9.50 2.47 9.93
CA VAL A 137 -8.26 2.76 9.20
C VAL A 137 -8.40 4.08 8.44
N PRO A 138 -7.47 5.04 8.60
CA PRO A 138 -7.52 6.28 7.85
C PRO A 138 -7.29 6.02 6.36
N THR A 139 -8.24 6.43 5.53
CA THR A 139 -8.24 6.24 4.07
C THR A 139 -7.81 7.49 3.30
N CYS A 140 -7.78 8.64 3.97
CA CYS A 140 -7.32 9.92 3.41
C CYS A 140 -6.50 10.72 4.43
N LEU A 141 -5.82 11.77 3.96
CA LEU A 141 -4.93 12.56 4.82
C LEU A 141 -5.68 13.33 5.91
N SER A 142 -6.92 13.76 5.65
CA SER A 142 -7.74 14.47 6.64
C SER A 142 -8.10 13.58 7.84
N GLU A 143 -8.21 12.28 7.68
CA GLU A 143 -8.50 11.35 8.77
C GLU A 143 -7.30 11.15 9.73
N LEU A 144 -6.08 11.57 9.33
CA LEU A 144 -4.93 11.59 10.24
C LEU A 144 -5.13 12.56 11.42
N ARG A 145 -6.10 13.47 11.34
CA ARG A 145 -6.46 14.38 12.43
C ARG A 145 -6.76 13.67 13.75
N GLU A 146 -7.24 12.44 13.69
CA GLU A 146 -7.56 11.63 14.88
C GLU A 146 -6.31 11.29 15.71
N PHE A 147 -5.15 11.25 15.06
CA PHE A 147 -3.86 10.99 15.69
C PHE A 147 -3.05 12.27 15.98
N CYS A 148 -3.57 13.44 15.63
CA CYS A 148 -2.90 14.72 15.82
C CYS A 148 -3.03 15.21 17.27
N CYS A 149 -1.93 15.68 17.85
CA CYS A 149 -1.84 16.13 19.24
C CYS A 149 -2.11 17.64 19.42
N SER A 150 -2.20 18.42 18.33
CA SER A 150 -2.46 19.87 18.36
C SER A 150 -3.52 20.27 17.36
N GLU A 151 -4.17 21.43 17.56
CA GLU A 151 -5.12 21.97 16.59
C GLU A 151 -4.44 22.39 15.29
N GLU A 152 -3.19 22.83 15.35
CA GLU A 152 -2.38 23.15 14.19
C GLU A 152 -2.17 21.92 13.29
N SER A 153 -1.80 20.78 13.87
CA SER A 153 -1.61 19.54 13.11
C SER A 153 -2.93 18.96 12.58
N ARG A 154 -4.05 19.13 13.31
CA ARG A 154 -5.39 18.78 12.82
C ARG A 154 -5.79 19.60 11.62
N SER A 155 -5.58 20.91 11.68
CA SER A 155 -5.83 21.82 10.55
C SER A 155 -4.92 21.48 9.38
N ALA A 156 -3.64 21.20 9.64
CA ALA A 156 -2.69 20.80 8.60
C ALA A 156 -3.10 19.49 7.90
N SER A 157 -3.75 18.53 8.57
CA SER A 157 -4.23 17.30 7.94
C SER A 157 -5.34 17.57 6.91
N GLU A 158 -6.25 18.47 7.20
CA GLU A 158 -7.29 18.90 6.26
C GLU A 158 -6.69 19.63 5.04
N LEU A 159 -5.71 20.53 5.29
CA LEU A 159 -5.02 21.26 4.23
C LEU A 159 -4.16 20.33 3.36
N ALA A 160 -3.48 19.35 3.97
CA ALA A 160 -2.72 18.33 3.26
C ALA A 160 -3.63 17.54 2.29
N ASN A 161 -4.81 17.12 2.77
CA ASN A 161 -5.78 16.42 1.92
C ASN A 161 -6.23 17.27 0.73
N LYS A 162 -6.56 18.56 0.99
CA LYS A 162 -6.95 19.50 -0.08
C LYS A 162 -5.82 19.72 -1.09
N ALA A 163 -4.58 19.87 -0.63
CA ALA A 163 -3.42 20.02 -1.51
C ALA A 163 -3.18 18.78 -2.38
N ALA A 164 -3.33 17.58 -1.82
CA ALA A 164 -3.23 16.33 -2.58
C ALA A 164 -4.30 16.23 -3.68
N VAL A 165 -5.56 16.55 -3.36
CA VAL A 165 -6.65 16.56 -4.35
C VAL A 165 -6.38 17.59 -5.45
N LYS A 166 -5.98 18.81 -5.10
CA LYS A 166 -5.64 19.85 -6.09
C LYS A 166 -4.48 19.44 -7.00
N ALA A 167 -3.47 18.77 -6.46
CA ALA A 167 -2.38 18.25 -7.28
C ALA A 167 -2.89 17.27 -8.35
N LEU A 168 -3.78 16.35 -7.97
CA LEU A 168 -4.42 15.42 -8.91
C LEU A 168 -5.28 16.12 -9.96
N GLU A 169 -6.12 17.08 -9.53
CA GLU A 169 -7.01 17.85 -10.42
C GLU A 169 -6.24 18.75 -11.38
N SER A 170 -5.03 19.17 -11.00
CA SER A 170 -4.18 20.03 -11.82
C SER A 170 -3.46 19.28 -12.94
N PHE A 171 -3.40 17.95 -12.90
CA PHE A 171 -2.75 17.19 -13.96
C PHE A 171 -3.49 17.37 -15.31
N PRO A 172 -2.78 17.56 -16.44
CA PRO A 172 -1.33 17.47 -16.63
C PRO A 172 -0.55 18.80 -16.51
N ASN A 173 -1.09 19.84 -15.88
CA ASN A 173 -0.37 21.11 -15.68
C ASN A 173 0.75 20.94 -14.65
N GLN A 174 1.96 20.62 -15.13
CA GLN A 174 3.14 20.33 -14.31
C GLN A 174 3.43 21.41 -13.25
N SER A 175 3.38 22.69 -13.61
CA SER A 175 3.67 23.79 -12.68
C SER A 175 2.68 23.85 -11.53
N ALA A 176 1.39 23.67 -11.79
CA ALA A 176 0.35 23.65 -10.78
C ALA A 176 0.47 22.40 -9.89
N VAL A 177 0.75 21.23 -10.48
CA VAL A 177 1.01 19.98 -9.74
C VAL A 177 2.16 20.19 -8.75
N ILE A 178 3.30 20.72 -9.18
CA ILE A 178 4.48 20.98 -8.33
C ILE A 178 4.10 21.90 -7.17
N THR A 179 3.39 23.00 -7.45
CA THR A 179 2.97 23.96 -6.42
C THR A 179 2.16 23.27 -5.33
N HIS A 180 1.15 22.49 -5.70
CA HIS A 180 0.30 21.80 -4.72
C HIS A 180 1.02 20.63 -4.00
N LEU A 181 1.97 19.97 -4.64
CA LEU A 181 2.80 18.98 -3.97
C LEU A 181 3.75 19.61 -2.95
N CYS A 182 4.28 20.81 -3.21
CA CYS A 182 5.08 21.56 -2.24
C CYS A 182 4.23 22.03 -1.04
N GLU A 183 3.00 22.49 -1.27
CA GLU A 183 2.03 22.80 -0.21
C GLU A 183 1.74 21.56 0.64
N LEU A 184 1.45 20.42 -0.01
CA LEU A 184 1.24 19.14 0.65
C LEU A 184 2.42 18.76 1.54
N LYS A 185 3.65 18.86 1.03
CA LYS A 185 4.86 18.54 1.78
C LYS A 185 4.99 19.39 3.06
N ALA A 186 4.77 20.70 2.97
CA ALA A 186 4.82 21.60 4.12
C ALA A 186 3.78 21.21 5.19
N HIS A 187 2.55 20.88 4.78
CA HIS A 187 1.53 20.43 5.72
C HIS A 187 1.88 19.07 6.36
N LEU A 188 2.46 18.13 5.62
CA LEU A 188 2.93 16.87 6.17
C LEU A 188 4.06 17.07 7.21
N GLU A 189 4.94 18.03 7.03
CA GLU A 189 5.96 18.41 8.01
C GLU A 189 5.35 18.95 9.30
N THR A 190 4.32 19.77 9.20
CA THR A 190 3.55 20.26 10.36
C THR A 190 2.85 19.12 11.11
N ILE A 191 2.23 18.18 10.38
CA ILE A 191 1.59 17.01 10.99
C ILE A 191 2.62 16.15 11.72
N GLU A 192 3.77 15.86 11.09
CA GLU A 192 4.82 15.00 11.66
C GLU A 192 5.34 15.53 13.00
N SER A 193 5.41 16.86 13.15
CA SER A 193 5.89 17.52 14.39
C SER A 193 4.95 17.35 15.58
N HIS A 194 3.66 17.07 15.35
CA HIS A 194 2.63 17.06 16.38
C HIS A 194 1.62 15.91 16.22
N ILE A 195 2.06 14.77 15.71
CA ILE A 195 1.27 13.53 15.65
C ILE A 195 1.71 12.57 16.76
N ASP A 196 0.81 11.69 17.18
CA ASP A 196 1.14 10.61 18.11
C ASP A 196 2.32 9.78 17.59
N LYS A 197 3.26 9.45 18.50
CA LYS A 197 4.50 8.74 18.15
C LYS A 197 4.28 7.38 17.50
N ASP A 198 3.18 6.71 17.84
CA ASP A 198 2.86 5.40 17.28
C ASP A 198 2.31 5.50 15.84
N HIS A 199 1.91 6.71 15.43
CA HIS A 199 1.38 7.01 14.10
C HIS A 199 2.32 7.83 13.20
N VAL A 200 3.51 8.24 13.68
CA VAL A 200 4.52 8.99 12.90
C VAL A 200 4.86 8.28 11.57
N HIS A 201 4.96 6.96 11.58
CA HIS A 201 5.29 6.16 10.40
C HIS A 201 4.35 6.42 9.21
N ARG A 202 3.07 6.75 9.46
CA ARG A 202 2.08 7.08 8.44
C ARG A 202 2.46 8.35 7.68
N VAL A 203 2.85 9.38 8.42
CA VAL A 203 3.24 10.67 7.85
C VAL A 203 4.60 10.58 7.16
N THR A 204 5.57 9.91 7.76
CA THR A 204 6.89 9.69 7.18
C THR A 204 6.80 9.00 5.81
N LEU A 205 5.94 7.97 5.70
CA LEU A 205 5.67 7.31 4.42
C LEU A 205 5.08 8.29 3.39
N LYS A 206 4.09 9.11 3.79
CA LYS A 206 3.46 10.08 2.89
C LYS A 206 4.42 11.19 2.47
N LYS A 207 5.31 11.65 3.34
CA LYS A 207 6.40 12.59 2.99
C LYS A 207 7.33 12.00 1.94
N SER A 208 7.73 10.74 2.09
CA SER A 208 8.55 10.04 1.10
C SER A 208 7.83 9.94 -0.24
N GLN A 209 6.55 9.55 -0.25
CA GLN A 209 5.74 9.48 -1.47
C GLN A 209 5.58 10.86 -2.12
N CYS A 210 5.33 11.92 -1.34
CA CYS A 210 5.23 13.29 -1.83
C CYS A 210 6.55 13.78 -2.44
N SER A 211 7.69 13.49 -1.80
CA SER A 211 9.01 13.85 -2.32
C SER A 211 9.31 13.14 -3.65
N ARG A 212 8.92 11.88 -3.80
CA ARG A 212 9.02 11.18 -5.09
C ARG A 212 8.12 11.80 -6.15
N ALA A 213 6.88 12.12 -5.80
CA ALA A 213 5.95 12.77 -6.74
C ALA A 213 6.48 14.14 -7.21
N ILE A 214 7.11 14.92 -6.33
CA ILE A 214 7.79 16.16 -6.72
C ILE A 214 8.94 15.87 -7.67
N ALA A 215 9.80 14.90 -7.37
CA ALA A 215 10.93 14.55 -8.22
C ALA A 215 10.48 14.13 -9.63
N GLU A 216 9.43 13.32 -9.74
CA GLU A 216 8.81 12.95 -11.02
C GLU A 216 8.22 14.16 -11.73
N ALA A 217 7.48 15.02 -11.00
CA ALA A 217 6.85 16.20 -11.58
C ALA A 217 7.87 17.22 -12.11
N VAL A 218 9.04 17.37 -11.47
CA VAL A 218 10.13 18.21 -11.98
C VAL A 218 11.02 17.50 -13.00
N GLN A 219 10.73 16.24 -13.30
CA GLN A 219 11.54 15.40 -14.21
C GLN A 219 13.01 15.29 -13.74
N LEU A 220 13.23 15.18 -12.42
CA LEU A 220 14.56 15.11 -11.84
C LEU A 220 15.32 13.88 -12.34
N LEU A 221 16.41 14.12 -13.05
CA LEU A 221 17.32 13.06 -13.47
C LEU A 221 18.59 13.10 -12.59
N ILE A 222 18.88 11.98 -11.96
CA ILE A 222 20.09 11.82 -11.14
C ILE A 222 21.01 10.81 -11.83
N ARG A 223 22.28 11.19 -11.99
CA ARG A 223 23.32 10.33 -12.52
C ARG A 223 24.46 10.17 -11.50
N LEU A 224 24.83 8.93 -11.24
CA LEU A 224 25.94 8.57 -10.39
C LEU A 224 27.02 7.85 -11.24
N ASP A 225 28.19 8.46 -11.38
CA ASP A 225 29.37 7.87 -12.02
C ASP A 225 30.36 7.45 -10.94
N ILE A 226 30.81 6.19 -10.98
CA ILE A 226 31.73 5.60 -9.99
C ILE A 226 33.06 5.22 -10.66
N GLU A 227 34.16 5.62 -10.04
CA GLU A 227 35.51 5.29 -10.48
C GLU A 227 36.31 4.62 -9.33
N PRO A 228 36.85 3.40 -9.53
CA PRO A 228 36.67 2.54 -10.71
C PRO A 228 35.22 2.02 -10.84
N SER A 229 34.79 1.71 -12.06
CA SER A 229 33.41 1.23 -12.35
C SER A 229 33.01 -0.04 -11.58
N THR A 230 34.00 -0.76 -11.07
CA THR A 230 33.83 -1.94 -10.23
C THR A 230 34.54 -1.70 -8.89
N PRO A 231 33.86 -1.08 -7.91
CA PRO A 231 34.46 -0.83 -6.60
C PRO A 231 34.67 -2.15 -5.84
N VAL A 232 35.77 -2.24 -5.09
CA VAL A 232 36.13 -3.40 -4.27
C VAL A 232 36.00 -3.01 -2.80
N ILE A 233 35.40 -3.89 -1.99
CA ILE A 233 35.23 -3.66 -0.55
C ILE A 233 36.59 -3.40 0.11
N GLY A 234 36.68 -2.31 0.87
CA GLY A 234 37.89 -1.88 1.56
C GLY A 234 38.79 -0.95 0.76
N ASN A 235 38.55 -0.75 -0.53
CA ASN A 235 39.28 0.20 -1.35
C ASN A 235 38.49 1.52 -1.50
N PRO A 236 39.18 2.69 -1.54
CA PRO A 236 38.52 3.95 -1.83
C PRO A 236 38.03 3.99 -3.28
N PHE A 237 36.95 4.70 -3.52
CA PHE A 237 36.41 5.01 -4.85
C PHE A 237 35.92 6.45 -4.92
N ILE A 238 35.83 6.98 -6.13
CA ILE A 238 35.30 8.32 -6.40
C ILE A 238 33.82 8.14 -6.89
N ALA A 239 32.92 8.87 -6.28
CA ALA A 239 31.52 8.93 -6.70
C ALA A 239 31.18 10.35 -7.14
N ASN A 240 30.85 10.54 -8.43
CA ASN A 240 30.43 11.81 -9.01
C ASN A 240 28.91 11.81 -9.18
N LEU A 241 28.23 12.66 -8.44
CA LEU A 241 26.78 12.83 -8.51
C LEU A 241 26.44 14.05 -9.34
N SER A 242 25.64 13.88 -10.38
CA SER A 242 25.07 14.97 -11.20
C SER A 242 23.55 14.91 -11.17
N TRP A 243 22.89 16.07 -11.27
CA TRP A 243 21.44 16.14 -11.41
C TRP A 243 21.07 17.21 -12.45
N TYR A 244 19.95 17.00 -13.12
CA TYR A 244 19.42 17.84 -14.20
C TYR A 244 17.94 18.12 -13.97
#